data_6d1ed86aabe1ce738a11d8cb13cd3afd
#
_entry.id   6d1ed86aabe1ce738a11d8cb13cd3afd
#
_cell.length_a   1.000
_cell.length_b   1.000
_cell.length_c   1.000
_cell.angle_alpha   90.00
_cell.angle_beta   90.00
_cell.angle_gamma   90.00
#
_symmetry.space_group_name_H-M   'P 1'
#
loop_
_entity.id
_entity.type
_entity.pdbx_description
1 polymer ?
#
loop_
_entity_poly.entity_id
_entity_poly.type
_entity_poly.pdbx_seq_one_letter_code
_entity_poly.pdbx_strand_id
1 'polypeptide(L)'
;MRRYVVVAVLCLFSVLCAHAAAGESPPRTPTLASYHAATGDDAWTGGVRMIPIHTAHGDFRVWTKRVGHNPRIKVLLLHGGPGGTHEAFEAFDSFLPADGIEYYYYDQLGSYYSDQPKDMTPFLSIDHYVEEVEQVRQALGLDCDNFFLLGHSWGGILGIEYALKYPQHLKGLVISNMMSSIPAYNRYAHEVLMPRMDPAALKEILALEAAQKYDDPRYEELLAPFYEEHVLRRPMAQWPEPVLRGFGRHLNKAVYVPMQGPSEMGASGILVDWDRTADLAKITVPTLVIGAEHDTMDPKWMRMMASRLPRGDFLYLPNGGHMAMYDDQQAYFAGLLAWLHKVDAAAR
;
A
#
# COMPACT_ATOMS: atom_id res chain seq x y z
N MET A 1 49.40 25.44 -33.17
CA MET A 1 48.50 24.36 -32.83
C MET A 1 48.24 24.39 -31.31
N ARG A 2 47.11 24.97 -30.87
CA ARG A 2 46.74 25.03 -29.47
C ARG A 2 45.70 23.92 -29.21
N ARG A 3 46.06 22.98 -28.35
CA ARG A 3 45.14 21.91 -27.88
C ARG A 3 44.24 22.48 -26.77
N TYR A 4 42.92 22.52 -27.00
CA TYR A 4 41.93 22.79 -25.95
C TYR A 4 41.61 21.47 -25.26
N VAL A 5 41.84 21.41 -23.94
CA VAL A 5 41.40 20.35 -23.05
C VAL A 5 40.00 20.78 -22.58
N VAL A 6 38.97 20.01 -22.97
CA VAL A 6 37.62 20.18 -22.43
C VAL A 6 37.56 19.35 -21.14
N VAL A 7 37.44 20.07 -20.02
CA VAL A 7 37.16 19.45 -18.71
C VAL A 7 35.64 19.37 -18.59
N ALA A 8 35.09 18.16 -18.64
CA ALA A 8 33.71 17.89 -18.35
C ALA A 8 33.51 17.92 -16.83
N VAL A 9 32.84 18.94 -16.33
CA VAL A 9 32.40 19.02 -14.93
C VAL A 9 31.12 18.21 -14.80
N LEU A 10 31.21 17.01 -14.18
CA LEU A 10 30.04 16.26 -13.71
C LEU A 10 29.47 17.01 -12.50
N CYS A 11 28.36 17.72 -12.70
CA CYS A 11 27.55 18.20 -11.57
C CYS A 11 26.76 17.02 -10.99
N LEU A 12 27.27 16.45 -9.87
CA LEU A 12 26.46 15.62 -8.97
C LEU A 12 25.42 16.55 -8.30
N PHE A 13 24.18 16.47 -8.75
CA PHE A 13 23.05 17.02 -7.99
C PHE A 13 22.75 16.09 -6.81
N SER A 14 23.46 16.27 -5.70
CA SER A 14 23.02 15.82 -4.40
C SER A 14 21.93 16.82 -3.97
N VAL A 15 20.66 16.45 -4.09
CA VAL A 15 19.57 17.22 -3.50
C VAL A 15 19.63 16.97 -1.99
N LEU A 16 20.35 17.83 -1.28
CA LEU A 16 20.25 17.95 0.18
C LEU A 16 18.88 18.56 0.48
N CYS A 17 18.09 17.89 1.30
CA CYS A 17 17.00 18.55 2.02
C CYS A 17 17.62 19.71 2.80
N ALA A 18 17.34 20.95 2.42
CA ALA A 18 17.85 22.13 3.07
C ALA A 18 17.24 22.21 4.48
N HIS A 19 18.03 21.89 5.50
CA HIS A 19 17.65 22.11 6.89
C HIS A 19 17.60 23.62 7.14
N ALA A 20 16.41 24.16 7.37
CA ALA A 20 16.25 25.47 7.96
C ALA A 20 16.65 25.36 9.43
N ALA A 21 17.83 25.88 9.78
CA ALA A 21 18.30 25.95 11.16
C ALA A 21 17.48 26.99 11.92
N ALA A 22 16.35 26.57 12.50
CA ALA A 22 15.72 27.23 13.64
C ALA A 22 16.07 26.40 14.87
N GLY A 23 16.64 27.04 15.91
CA GLY A 23 17.06 26.40 17.13
C GLY A 23 15.89 25.79 17.90
N GLU A 24 15.51 24.57 17.56
CA GLU A 24 14.50 23.80 18.25
C GLU A 24 15.14 22.87 19.28
N SER A 25 14.55 22.88 20.47
CA SER A 25 14.84 21.92 21.55
C SER A 25 14.71 20.48 20.97
N PRO A 26 15.52 19.51 21.40
CA PRO A 26 15.43 18.14 20.90
C PRO A 26 13.99 17.64 21.01
N PRO A 27 13.46 16.94 19.99
CA PRO A 27 12.08 16.50 19.97
C PRO A 27 11.82 15.64 21.20
N ARG A 28 10.88 16.10 22.05
CA ARG A 28 10.41 15.32 23.18
C ARG A 28 9.69 14.09 22.66
N THR A 29 9.99 12.92 23.20
CA THR A 29 9.18 11.72 22.99
C THR A 29 7.72 12.08 23.27
N PRO A 30 6.77 11.83 22.31
CA PRO A 30 5.38 12.15 22.53
C PRO A 30 4.87 11.44 23.78
N THR A 31 4.24 12.17 24.69
CA THR A 31 3.49 11.55 25.79
C THR A 31 2.13 11.10 25.26
N LEU A 32 1.48 10.14 25.91
CA LEU A 32 0.12 9.73 25.55
C LEU A 32 -0.83 10.94 25.47
N ALA A 33 -0.71 11.89 26.41
CA ALA A 33 -1.49 13.12 26.41
C ALA A 33 -1.21 14.01 25.19
N SER A 34 0.07 14.18 24.79
CA SER A 34 0.41 14.98 23.61
C SER A 34 0.04 14.27 22.30
N TYR A 35 0.07 12.93 22.29
CA TYR A 35 -0.35 12.13 21.15
C TYR A 35 -1.86 12.27 20.84
N HIS A 36 -2.69 12.29 21.90
CA HIS A 36 -4.14 12.44 21.78
C HIS A 36 -4.61 13.90 21.83
N ALA A 37 -3.70 14.86 22.03
CA ALA A 37 -4.08 16.27 22.01
C ALA A 37 -4.58 16.66 20.62
N ALA A 38 -5.87 16.96 20.50
CA ALA A 38 -6.42 17.55 19.30
C ALA A 38 -5.78 18.93 19.08
N THR A 39 -5.19 19.15 17.90
CA THR A 39 -4.60 20.41 17.51
C THR A 39 -5.41 21.03 16.38
N GLY A 40 -5.94 22.26 16.58
CA GLY A 40 -6.65 23.00 15.55
C GLY A 40 -8.00 22.39 15.14
N ASP A 41 -8.24 22.35 13.84
CA ASP A 41 -9.53 21.99 13.24
C ASP A 41 -9.93 20.52 13.41
N ASP A 42 -8.98 19.66 13.74
CA ASP A 42 -9.24 18.22 13.90
C ASP A 42 -10.16 17.88 15.10
N ALA A 43 -10.28 18.79 16.07
CA ALA A 43 -11.15 18.59 17.23
C ALA A 43 -12.62 18.36 16.83
N TRP A 44 -13.08 19.02 15.78
CA TRP A 44 -14.46 18.92 15.28
C TRP A 44 -14.66 17.75 14.31
N THR A 45 -13.65 17.40 13.55
CA THR A 45 -13.75 16.43 12.46
C THR A 45 -13.37 15.03 12.89
N GLY A 46 -12.81 14.87 14.11
CA GLY A 46 -12.24 13.59 14.55
C GLY A 46 -11.06 13.14 13.68
N GLY A 47 -10.35 14.11 13.07
CA GLY A 47 -9.25 13.85 12.15
C GLY A 47 -9.66 13.65 10.69
N VAL A 48 -10.97 13.61 10.38
CA VAL A 48 -11.46 13.40 9.00
C VAL A 48 -11.32 14.67 8.16
N ARG A 49 -10.81 14.50 6.94
CA ARG A 49 -10.74 15.56 5.93
C ARG A 49 -11.10 15.01 4.57
N MET A 50 -11.90 15.78 3.82
CA MET A 50 -12.10 15.58 2.39
C MET A 50 -11.07 16.45 1.65
N ILE A 51 -10.05 15.82 1.11
CA ILE A 51 -8.96 16.52 0.41
C ILE A 51 -9.36 16.71 -1.05
N PRO A 52 -9.36 17.96 -1.56
CA PRO A 52 -9.58 18.20 -2.98
C PRO A 52 -8.39 17.69 -3.80
N ILE A 53 -8.69 17.01 -4.89
CA ILE A 53 -7.75 16.57 -5.90
C ILE A 53 -8.14 17.15 -7.26
N HIS A 54 -7.15 17.53 -8.06
CA HIS A 54 -7.32 18.07 -9.39
C HIS A 54 -6.90 17.05 -10.44
N THR A 55 -7.78 16.80 -11.41
CA THR A 55 -7.51 15.86 -12.49
C THR A 55 -7.80 16.50 -13.84
N ALA A 56 -7.35 15.89 -14.92
CA ALA A 56 -7.69 16.34 -16.28
C ALA A 56 -9.21 16.23 -16.59
N HIS A 57 -9.96 15.50 -15.75
CA HIS A 57 -11.39 15.23 -15.95
C HIS A 57 -12.28 15.92 -14.90
N GLY A 58 -11.71 16.83 -14.11
CA GLY A 58 -12.41 17.61 -13.10
C GLY A 58 -11.81 17.50 -11.70
N ASP A 59 -12.44 18.21 -10.78
CA ASP A 59 -12.05 18.25 -9.38
C ASP A 59 -12.91 17.30 -8.58
N PHE A 60 -12.26 16.53 -7.71
CA PHE A 60 -12.90 15.56 -6.83
C PHE A 60 -12.36 15.69 -5.42
N ARG A 61 -12.92 14.94 -4.48
CA ARG A 61 -12.45 14.92 -3.10
C ARG A 61 -12.21 13.48 -2.67
N VAL A 62 -11.10 13.27 -2.00
CA VAL A 62 -10.75 11.99 -1.41
C VAL A 62 -10.80 12.07 0.11
N TRP A 63 -11.30 11.00 0.72
CA TRP A 63 -11.48 10.92 2.16
C TRP A 63 -10.16 10.51 2.84
N THR A 64 -9.83 11.23 3.93
CA THR A 64 -8.70 10.90 4.80
C THR A 64 -9.09 11.04 6.26
N LYS A 65 -8.42 10.29 7.15
CA LYS A 65 -8.54 10.44 8.59
C LYS A 65 -7.18 10.35 9.24
N ARG A 66 -6.80 11.37 10.00
CA ARG A 66 -5.61 11.37 10.84
C ARG A 66 -5.91 10.69 12.18
N VAL A 67 -5.00 9.83 12.64
CA VAL A 67 -4.99 9.27 13.98
C VAL A 67 -3.66 9.60 14.65
N GLY A 68 -3.74 10.17 15.83
CA GLY A 68 -2.57 10.53 16.65
C GLY A 68 -1.86 11.82 16.24
N HIS A 69 -0.73 12.06 16.88
CA HIS A 69 0.15 13.19 16.63
C HIS A 69 1.61 12.80 16.87
N ASN A 70 2.41 12.78 15.80
CA ASN A 70 3.85 12.53 15.88
C ASN A 70 4.58 13.40 14.83
N PRO A 71 5.54 14.24 15.23
CA PRO A 71 6.20 15.13 14.29
C PRO A 71 7.16 14.42 13.32
N ARG A 72 7.56 13.17 13.62
CA ARG A 72 8.67 12.49 12.95
C ARG A 72 8.28 11.19 12.24
N ILE A 73 7.23 10.49 12.71
CA ILE A 73 6.77 9.24 12.14
C ILE A 73 5.30 9.39 11.79
N LYS A 74 5.03 9.63 10.51
CA LYS A 74 3.69 9.80 9.94
C LYS A 74 3.53 8.80 8.79
N VAL A 75 2.61 7.87 8.95
CA VAL A 75 2.38 6.79 7.98
C VAL A 75 1.11 7.06 7.18
N LEU A 76 1.22 7.23 5.87
CA LEU A 76 0.06 7.21 4.97
C LEU A 76 -0.19 5.77 4.52
N LEU A 77 -1.41 5.29 4.73
CA LEU A 77 -1.82 3.92 4.43
C LEU A 77 -2.53 3.85 3.06
N LEU A 78 -1.93 3.14 2.10
CA LEU A 78 -2.51 2.89 0.78
C LEU A 78 -3.18 1.52 0.76
N HIS A 79 -4.51 1.50 0.68
CA HIS A 79 -5.29 0.27 0.64
C HIS A 79 -5.11 -0.53 -0.66
N GLY A 80 -5.47 -1.79 -0.60
CA GLY A 80 -5.50 -2.72 -1.71
C GLY A 80 -6.76 -2.62 -2.58
N GLY A 81 -7.00 -3.62 -3.34
CA GLY A 81 -8.00 -3.75 -4.38
C GLY A 81 -7.33 -3.78 -5.75
N PRO A 82 -7.35 -2.71 -6.58
CA PRO A 82 -7.80 -1.33 -6.34
C PRO A 82 -9.30 -1.18 -6.09
N GLY A 83 -9.73 -0.01 -5.60
CA GLY A 83 -11.13 0.24 -5.29
C GLY A 83 -11.63 -0.33 -3.95
N GLY A 84 -10.72 -0.87 -3.11
CA GLY A 84 -11.00 -1.18 -1.72
C GLY A 84 -11.13 0.07 -0.85
N THR A 85 -11.06 -0.10 0.48
CA THR A 85 -11.12 1.01 1.43
C THR A 85 -10.08 0.88 2.53
N HIS A 86 -9.87 1.98 3.28
CA HIS A 86 -9.00 2.00 4.47
C HIS A 86 -9.42 0.99 5.55
N GLU A 87 -10.66 0.53 5.56
CA GLU A 87 -11.21 -0.35 6.60
C GLU A 87 -10.40 -1.62 6.80
N ALA A 88 -9.76 -2.12 5.74
CA ALA A 88 -8.83 -3.24 5.83
C ALA A 88 -7.65 -2.98 6.79
N PHE A 89 -7.35 -1.72 7.09
CA PHE A 89 -6.29 -1.31 8.02
C PHE A 89 -6.77 -1.02 9.45
N GLU A 90 -8.04 -1.20 9.80
CA GLU A 90 -8.53 -0.88 11.15
C GLU A 90 -7.82 -1.66 12.27
N ALA A 91 -7.17 -2.79 11.97
CA ALA A 91 -6.28 -3.48 12.93
C ALA A 91 -5.12 -2.60 13.42
N PHE A 92 -4.70 -1.59 12.64
CA PHE A 92 -3.62 -0.65 13.00
C PHE A 92 -3.97 0.18 14.24
N ASP A 93 -5.25 0.46 14.49
CA ASP A 93 -5.73 1.18 15.67
C ASP A 93 -5.38 0.48 16.99
N SER A 94 -5.17 -0.82 16.97
CA SER A 94 -4.80 -1.60 18.15
C SER A 94 -3.31 -1.54 18.48
N PHE A 95 -2.44 -1.08 17.56
CA PHE A 95 -0.99 -1.15 17.73
C PHE A 95 -0.29 0.21 17.61
N LEU A 96 -0.56 0.98 16.56
CA LEU A 96 0.17 2.21 16.26
C LEU A 96 0.00 3.30 17.33
N PRO A 97 -1.21 3.53 17.90
CA PRO A 97 -1.41 4.51 18.96
C PRO A 97 -0.60 4.22 20.22
N ALA A 98 -0.50 2.96 20.64
CA ALA A 98 0.27 2.57 21.83
C ALA A 98 1.77 2.86 21.66
N ASP A 99 2.27 2.89 20.43
CA ASP A 99 3.66 3.16 20.08
C ASP A 99 3.89 4.62 19.65
N GLY A 100 2.87 5.47 19.74
CA GLY A 100 2.93 6.90 19.45
C GLY A 100 3.09 7.25 17.97
N ILE A 101 2.74 6.37 17.05
CA ILE A 101 2.84 6.58 15.61
C ILE A 101 1.63 7.38 15.12
N GLU A 102 1.86 8.49 14.40
CA GLU A 102 0.81 9.18 13.65
C GLU A 102 0.58 8.47 12.32
N TYR A 103 -0.67 8.25 11.95
CA TYR A 103 -0.99 7.64 10.68
C TYR A 103 -2.27 8.20 10.08
N TYR A 104 -2.39 8.00 8.77
CA TYR A 104 -3.50 8.51 7.97
C TYR A 104 -4.15 7.35 7.22
N TYR A 105 -5.41 7.15 7.47
CA TYR A 105 -6.29 6.44 6.58
C TYR A 105 -6.59 7.29 5.36
N TYR A 106 -6.70 6.66 4.21
CA TYR A 106 -6.97 7.32 2.95
C TYR A 106 -7.73 6.38 2.02
N ASP A 107 -8.85 6.85 1.50
CA ASP A 107 -9.62 6.18 0.46
C ASP A 107 -9.35 6.87 -0.88
N GLN A 108 -8.88 6.09 -1.86
CA GLN A 108 -8.55 6.57 -3.20
C GLN A 108 -9.82 6.98 -3.97
N LEU A 109 -9.70 7.78 -5.04
CA LEU A 109 -10.84 8.16 -5.87
C LEU A 109 -11.57 6.91 -6.39
N GLY A 110 -12.89 6.92 -6.29
CA GLY A 110 -13.73 5.78 -6.62
C GLY A 110 -13.90 4.78 -5.47
N SER A 111 -13.14 4.89 -4.37
CA SER A 111 -13.37 4.10 -3.15
C SER A 111 -14.57 4.65 -2.36
N TYR A 112 -15.19 3.80 -1.53
CA TYR A 112 -16.51 4.01 -0.94
C TYR A 112 -16.71 5.36 -0.24
N TYR A 113 -15.71 5.86 0.53
CA TYR A 113 -15.82 7.11 1.28
C TYR A 113 -15.36 8.35 0.51
N SER A 114 -14.71 8.18 -0.63
CA SER A 114 -14.28 9.26 -1.53
C SER A 114 -15.34 9.57 -2.58
N ASP A 115 -15.16 10.66 -3.33
CA ASP A 115 -16.03 10.95 -4.46
C ASP A 115 -15.95 9.79 -5.48
N GLN A 116 -17.09 9.44 -6.05
CA GLN A 116 -17.23 8.34 -7.02
C GLN A 116 -17.72 8.90 -8.35
N PRO A 117 -16.82 9.15 -9.31
CA PRO A 117 -17.20 9.53 -10.66
C PRO A 117 -18.16 8.50 -11.28
N LYS A 118 -19.16 8.98 -12.04
CA LYS A 118 -20.11 8.08 -12.71
C LYS A 118 -19.45 7.14 -13.72
N ASP A 119 -18.39 7.61 -14.35
CA ASP A 119 -17.53 6.83 -15.22
C ASP A 119 -16.12 6.85 -14.66
N MET A 120 -15.64 5.70 -14.20
CA MET A 120 -14.29 5.54 -13.67
C MET A 120 -13.23 5.34 -14.75
N THR A 121 -13.61 5.03 -15.98
CA THR A 121 -12.69 4.67 -17.08
C THR A 121 -11.53 5.67 -17.26
N PRO A 122 -11.73 7.00 -17.21
CA PRO A 122 -10.64 7.97 -17.39
C PRO A 122 -9.59 7.97 -16.27
N PHE A 123 -9.90 7.37 -15.12
CA PHE A 123 -9.07 7.37 -13.92
C PHE A 123 -8.34 6.04 -13.69
N LEU A 124 -8.66 5.00 -14.47
CA LEU A 124 -8.11 3.66 -14.29
C LEU A 124 -6.68 3.56 -14.84
N SER A 125 -5.74 4.22 -14.17
CA SER A 125 -4.32 4.11 -14.49
C SER A 125 -3.45 4.26 -13.23
N ILE A 126 -2.30 3.63 -13.22
CA ILE A 126 -1.33 3.75 -12.11
C ILE A 126 -0.90 5.22 -11.97
N ASP A 127 -0.61 5.90 -13.07
CA ASP A 127 -0.17 7.30 -13.06
C ASP A 127 -1.18 8.24 -12.39
N HIS A 128 -2.48 8.03 -12.64
CA HIS A 128 -3.53 8.81 -11.99
C HIS A 128 -3.45 8.69 -10.46
N TYR A 129 -3.40 7.45 -9.95
CA TYR A 129 -3.38 7.22 -8.51
C TYR A 129 -2.06 7.64 -7.85
N VAL A 130 -0.93 7.59 -8.57
CA VAL A 130 0.34 8.14 -8.07
C VAL A 130 0.28 9.65 -7.90
N GLU A 131 -0.30 10.38 -8.88
CA GLU A 131 -0.52 11.83 -8.78
C GLU A 131 -1.51 12.19 -7.68
N GLU A 132 -2.52 11.38 -7.48
CA GLU A 132 -3.47 11.54 -6.38
C GLU A 132 -2.77 11.42 -5.02
N VAL A 133 -1.93 10.39 -4.83
CA VAL A 133 -1.12 10.24 -3.60
C VAL A 133 -0.24 11.47 -3.36
N GLU A 134 0.38 12.05 -4.41
CA GLU A 134 1.19 13.25 -4.26
C GLU A 134 0.37 14.47 -3.82
N GLN A 135 -0.83 14.67 -4.36
CA GLN A 135 -1.73 15.74 -3.93
C GLN A 135 -2.19 15.55 -2.48
N VAL A 136 -2.51 14.31 -2.08
CA VAL A 136 -2.86 13.97 -0.70
C VAL A 136 -1.68 14.24 0.24
N ARG A 137 -0.46 13.80 -0.11
CA ARG A 137 0.76 14.08 0.66
C ARG A 137 0.94 15.59 0.91
N GLN A 138 0.82 16.40 -0.16
CA GLN A 138 0.95 17.85 -0.07
C GLN A 138 -0.11 18.47 0.86
N ALA A 139 -1.37 18.07 0.72
CA ALA A 139 -2.47 18.57 1.54
C ALA A 139 -2.34 18.17 3.03
N LEU A 140 -1.66 17.05 3.33
CA LEU A 140 -1.38 16.58 4.69
C LEU A 140 -0.06 17.15 5.26
N GLY A 141 0.75 17.87 4.47
CA GLY A 141 2.02 18.42 4.91
C GLY A 141 3.05 17.34 5.28
N LEU A 142 3.09 16.24 4.52
CA LEU A 142 4.04 15.16 4.71
C LEU A 142 5.30 15.42 3.86
N ASP A 143 6.49 15.14 4.42
CA ASP A 143 7.78 15.41 3.78
C ASP A 143 8.85 14.38 4.17
N CYS A 144 10.05 14.52 3.62
CA CYS A 144 11.16 13.59 3.85
C CYS A 144 11.60 13.47 5.31
N ASP A 145 11.22 14.38 6.19
CA ASP A 145 11.57 14.34 7.63
C ASP A 145 10.60 13.47 8.44
N ASN A 146 9.38 13.22 7.90
CA ASN A 146 8.33 12.55 8.65
C ASN A 146 7.54 11.49 7.87
N PHE A 147 7.60 11.46 6.53
CA PHE A 147 6.69 10.71 5.69
C PHE A 147 7.11 9.27 5.44
N PHE A 148 6.36 8.34 5.99
CA PHE A 148 6.40 6.92 5.65
C PHE A 148 5.17 6.57 4.80
N LEU A 149 5.39 5.87 3.69
CA LEU A 149 4.32 5.37 2.82
C LEU A 149 4.22 3.87 3.01
N LEU A 150 3.04 3.38 3.42
CA LEU A 150 2.77 1.95 3.53
C LEU A 150 1.70 1.56 2.52
N GLY A 151 2.04 0.69 1.59
CA GLY A 151 1.10 0.15 0.62
C GLY A 151 0.90 -1.35 0.80
N HIS A 152 -0.36 -1.78 0.89
CA HIS A 152 -0.76 -3.18 0.95
C HIS A 152 -1.38 -3.60 -0.38
N SER A 153 -0.97 -4.76 -0.91
CA SER A 153 -1.53 -5.29 -2.16
C SER A 153 -1.38 -4.26 -3.30
N TRP A 154 -2.45 -3.88 -4.00
CA TRP A 154 -2.43 -2.78 -4.96
C TRP A 154 -1.76 -1.51 -4.43
N GLY A 155 -1.97 -1.16 -3.16
CA GLY A 155 -1.26 -0.05 -2.52
C GLY A 155 0.26 -0.23 -2.54
N GLY A 156 0.78 -1.46 -2.59
CA GLY A 156 2.19 -1.77 -2.77
C GLY A 156 2.70 -1.42 -4.17
N ILE A 157 1.89 -1.64 -5.22
CA ILE A 157 2.18 -1.15 -6.59
C ILE A 157 2.30 0.37 -6.58
N LEU A 158 1.32 1.07 -5.99
CA LEU A 158 1.37 2.53 -5.87
C LEU A 158 2.58 3.00 -5.08
N GLY A 159 2.95 2.32 -4.00
CA GLY A 159 4.13 2.63 -3.21
C GLY A 159 5.44 2.52 -4.00
N ILE A 160 5.58 1.48 -4.81
CA ILE A 160 6.73 1.28 -5.72
C ILE A 160 6.79 2.41 -6.75
N GLU A 161 5.69 2.70 -7.46
CA GLU A 161 5.65 3.74 -8.49
C GLU A 161 5.87 5.13 -7.90
N TYR A 162 5.28 5.41 -6.73
CA TYR A 162 5.50 6.66 -6.01
C TYR A 162 6.98 6.83 -5.63
N ALA A 163 7.62 5.79 -5.09
CA ALA A 163 9.02 5.85 -4.70
C ALA A 163 9.98 5.98 -5.91
N LEU A 164 9.60 5.48 -7.08
CA LEU A 164 10.35 5.68 -8.32
C LEU A 164 10.21 7.11 -8.85
N LYS A 165 9.05 7.74 -8.68
CA LYS A 165 8.74 9.07 -9.21
C LYS A 165 9.09 10.19 -8.23
N TYR A 166 8.83 10.02 -6.95
CA TYR A 166 8.95 11.04 -5.90
C TYR A 166 9.81 10.59 -4.71
N PRO A 167 10.99 9.96 -4.91
CA PRO A 167 11.81 9.42 -3.81
C PRO A 167 12.22 10.49 -2.79
N GLN A 168 12.35 11.76 -3.22
CA GLN A 168 12.79 12.87 -2.40
C GLN A 168 11.81 13.26 -1.30
N HIS A 169 10.57 12.81 -1.35
CA HIS A 169 9.55 13.13 -0.35
C HIS A 169 9.44 12.06 0.74
N LEU A 170 10.00 10.87 0.50
CA LEU A 170 9.86 9.73 1.39
C LEU A 170 10.98 9.64 2.43
N LYS A 171 10.60 9.43 3.69
CA LYS A 171 11.50 8.98 4.76
C LYS A 171 11.68 7.46 4.73
N GLY A 172 10.62 6.72 4.39
CA GLY A 172 10.64 5.27 4.24
C GLY A 172 9.43 4.73 3.48
N LEU A 173 9.60 3.54 2.89
CA LEU A 173 8.57 2.82 2.15
C LEU A 173 8.33 1.46 2.79
N VAL A 174 7.07 1.05 2.92
CA VAL A 174 6.67 -0.30 3.30
C VAL A 174 5.84 -0.90 2.17
N ILE A 175 6.30 -2.03 1.62
CA ILE A 175 5.58 -2.82 0.62
C ILE A 175 5.07 -4.05 1.34
N SER A 176 3.77 -4.07 1.64
CA SER A 176 3.12 -5.14 2.37
C SER A 176 2.35 -6.06 1.44
N ASN A 177 2.73 -7.34 1.40
CA ASN A 177 2.02 -8.37 0.69
C ASN A 177 1.80 -8.04 -0.80
N MET A 178 2.89 -7.61 -1.49
CA MET A 178 2.85 -7.30 -2.92
C MET A 178 4.18 -7.63 -3.61
N MET A 179 4.08 -8.22 -4.79
CA MET A 179 5.20 -8.51 -5.68
C MET A 179 5.53 -7.30 -6.57
N SER A 180 6.76 -7.26 -7.11
CA SER A 180 7.19 -6.22 -8.07
C SER A 180 6.82 -6.52 -9.51
N SER A 181 6.06 -7.61 -9.77
CA SER A 181 5.75 -8.09 -11.10
C SER A 181 4.43 -8.84 -11.11
N ILE A 182 3.45 -8.37 -11.86
CA ILE A 182 2.18 -9.07 -12.08
C ILE A 182 2.38 -10.33 -12.96
N PRO A 183 3.22 -10.33 -14.01
CA PRO A 183 3.55 -11.58 -14.70
C PRO A 183 4.11 -12.68 -13.78
N ALA A 184 4.93 -12.31 -12.79
CA ALA A 184 5.43 -13.27 -11.81
C ALA A 184 4.35 -13.72 -10.82
N TYR A 185 3.48 -12.82 -10.38
CA TYR A 185 2.30 -13.15 -9.57
C TYR A 185 1.38 -14.13 -10.30
N ASN A 186 1.04 -13.86 -11.55
CA ASN A 186 0.22 -14.75 -12.37
C ASN A 186 0.87 -16.13 -12.52
N ARG A 187 2.18 -16.19 -12.74
CA ARG A 187 2.89 -17.47 -12.82
C ARG A 187 2.79 -18.24 -11.49
N TYR A 188 2.99 -17.59 -10.34
CA TYR A 188 2.87 -18.22 -9.04
C TYR A 188 1.44 -18.73 -8.79
N ALA A 189 0.43 -17.93 -9.12
CA ALA A 189 -0.96 -18.35 -9.03
C ALA A 189 -1.24 -19.60 -9.88
N HIS A 190 -0.82 -19.61 -11.15
CA HIS A 190 -1.13 -20.70 -12.09
C HIS A 190 -0.28 -21.95 -11.86
N GLU A 191 0.99 -21.83 -11.47
CA GLU A 191 1.89 -22.98 -11.36
C GLU A 191 1.96 -23.55 -9.93
N VAL A 192 1.61 -22.76 -8.90
CA VAL A 192 1.77 -23.18 -7.53
C VAL A 192 0.44 -23.25 -6.76
N LEU A 193 -0.41 -22.23 -6.86
CA LEU A 193 -1.61 -22.14 -6.03
C LEU A 193 -2.80 -22.88 -6.67
N MET A 194 -3.16 -22.58 -7.90
CA MET A 194 -4.28 -23.21 -8.61
C MET A 194 -4.19 -24.74 -8.70
N PRO A 195 -3.01 -25.36 -8.92
CA PRO A 195 -2.90 -26.81 -8.94
C PRO A 195 -3.21 -27.51 -7.60
N ARG A 196 -3.30 -26.78 -6.51
CA ARG A 196 -3.66 -27.28 -5.18
C ARG A 196 -5.16 -27.25 -4.91
N MET A 197 -5.91 -26.51 -5.73
CA MET A 197 -7.36 -26.42 -5.63
C MET A 197 -8.04 -27.74 -6.09
N ASP A 198 -9.30 -27.92 -5.71
CA ASP A 198 -10.12 -28.97 -6.30
C ASP A 198 -10.23 -28.77 -7.81
N PRO A 199 -9.88 -29.76 -8.65
CA PRO A 199 -9.87 -29.57 -10.11
C PRO A 199 -11.24 -29.29 -10.72
N ALA A 200 -12.33 -29.78 -10.11
CA ALA A 200 -13.68 -29.51 -10.60
C ALA A 200 -14.11 -28.08 -10.27
N ALA A 201 -13.81 -27.62 -9.04
CA ALA A 201 -14.03 -26.23 -8.64
C ALA A 201 -13.24 -25.24 -9.51
N LEU A 202 -11.94 -25.49 -9.72
CA LEU A 202 -11.10 -24.64 -10.57
C LEU A 202 -11.66 -24.55 -12.01
N LYS A 203 -12.06 -25.68 -12.59
CA LYS A 203 -12.65 -25.70 -13.94
C LYS A 203 -13.93 -24.86 -14.02
N GLU A 204 -14.79 -24.94 -12.99
CA GLU A 204 -16.04 -24.19 -12.93
C GLU A 204 -15.78 -22.69 -12.73
N ILE A 205 -14.84 -22.31 -11.85
CA ILE A 205 -14.39 -20.92 -11.67
C ILE A 205 -13.95 -20.32 -13.01
N LEU A 206 -13.02 -20.97 -13.71
CA LEU A 206 -12.49 -20.48 -14.98
C LEU A 206 -13.59 -20.37 -16.07
N ALA A 207 -14.59 -21.25 -16.04
CA ALA A 207 -15.74 -21.17 -16.95
C ALA A 207 -16.65 -19.96 -16.63
N LEU A 208 -16.86 -19.67 -15.35
CA LEU A 208 -17.62 -18.49 -14.91
C LEU A 208 -16.88 -17.20 -15.26
N GLU A 209 -15.56 -17.16 -15.06
CA GLU A 209 -14.71 -16.02 -15.46
C GLU A 209 -14.74 -15.76 -16.96
N ALA A 210 -14.59 -16.81 -17.77
CA ALA A 210 -14.68 -16.70 -19.22
C ALA A 210 -16.05 -16.24 -19.71
N ALA A 211 -17.11 -16.52 -18.94
CA ALA A 211 -18.48 -16.05 -19.20
C ALA A 211 -18.78 -14.69 -18.56
N GLN A 212 -17.81 -14.06 -17.88
CA GLN A 212 -17.94 -12.80 -17.11
C GLN A 212 -19.08 -12.84 -16.06
N LYS A 213 -19.32 -13.99 -15.45
CA LYS A 213 -20.33 -14.20 -14.42
C LYS A 213 -19.78 -14.01 -13.02
N TYR A 214 -19.15 -12.87 -12.76
CA TYR A 214 -18.48 -12.56 -11.50
C TYR A 214 -19.45 -12.31 -10.32
N ASP A 215 -20.73 -12.01 -10.62
CA ASP A 215 -21.79 -11.80 -9.63
C ASP A 215 -22.64 -13.05 -9.37
N ASP A 216 -22.29 -14.19 -9.99
CA ASP A 216 -22.95 -15.46 -9.73
C ASP A 216 -22.60 -15.93 -8.30
N PRO A 217 -23.58 -16.22 -7.42
CA PRO A 217 -23.28 -16.71 -6.07
C PRO A 217 -22.41 -17.97 -6.05
N ARG A 218 -22.51 -18.80 -7.10
CA ARG A 218 -21.69 -19.99 -7.23
C ARG A 218 -20.20 -19.66 -7.41
N TYR A 219 -19.87 -18.54 -8.03
CA TYR A 219 -18.49 -18.07 -8.19
C TYR A 219 -17.85 -17.76 -6.83
N GLU A 220 -18.57 -17.05 -5.97
CA GLU A 220 -18.10 -16.75 -4.60
C GLU A 220 -17.96 -18.03 -3.75
N GLU A 221 -18.92 -18.93 -3.81
CA GLU A 221 -18.84 -20.24 -3.12
C GLU A 221 -17.59 -21.05 -3.52
N LEU A 222 -17.25 -21.06 -4.81
CA LEU A 222 -16.11 -21.81 -5.34
C LEU A 222 -14.76 -21.16 -4.97
N LEU A 223 -14.71 -19.83 -4.86
CA LEU A 223 -13.52 -19.08 -4.47
C LEU A 223 -13.25 -19.14 -2.96
N ALA A 224 -14.27 -19.35 -2.14
CA ALA A 224 -14.16 -19.27 -0.70
C ALA A 224 -13.01 -20.12 -0.11
N PRO A 225 -12.81 -21.41 -0.50
CA PRO A 225 -11.70 -22.20 0.03
C PRO A 225 -10.31 -21.62 -0.30
N PHE A 226 -10.15 -21.04 -1.49
CA PHE A 226 -8.90 -20.37 -1.88
C PHE A 226 -8.66 -19.10 -1.05
N TYR A 227 -9.70 -18.32 -0.80
CA TYR A 227 -9.61 -17.11 0.01
C TYR A 227 -9.35 -17.42 1.49
N GLU A 228 -9.95 -18.49 2.03
CA GLU A 228 -9.72 -18.98 3.40
C GLU A 228 -8.31 -19.55 3.61
N GLU A 229 -7.63 -19.96 2.56
CA GLU A 229 -6.25 -20.45 2.66
C GLU A 229 -5.22 -19.35 2.41
N HIS A 230 -5.48 -18.44 1.45
CA HIS A 230 -4.46 -17.53 0.93
C HIS A 230 -4.72 -16.06 1.21
N VAL A 231 -5.98 -15.61 1.38
CA VAL A 231 -6.29 -14.20 1.66
C VAL A 231 -6.32 -13.93 3.15
N LEU A 232 -7.21 -14.58 3.90
CA LEU A 232 -7.23 -14.51 5.35
C LEU A 232 -7.57 -15.90 5.90
N ARG A 233 -6.64 -16.47 6.66
CA ARG A 233 -6.57 -17.89 7.02
C ARG A 233 -7.57 -18.31 8.11
N ARG A 234 -8.84 -18.09 7.81
CA ARG A 234 -10.02 -18.42 8.64
C ARG A 234 -11.21 -18.69 7.75
N PRO A 235 -12.21 -19.47 8.21
CA PRO A 235 -13.50 -19.52 7.55
C PRO A 235 -14.06 -18.11 7.32
N MET A 236 -14.55 -17.81 6.12
CA MET A 236 -15.03 -16.45 5.77
C MET A 236 -16.11 -15.95 6.74
N ALA A 237 -16.93 -16.84 7.29
CA ALA A 237 -17.91 -16.50 8.32
C ALA A 237 -17.29 -15.96 9.64
N GLN A 238 -15.98 -16.13 9.83
CA GLN A 238 -15.22 -15.63 10.99
C GLN A 238 -14.29 -14.46 10.64
N TRP A 239 -14.38 -13.95 9.42
CA TRP A 239 -13.55 -12.82 9.03
C TRP A 239 -13.95 -11.57 9.83
N PRO A 240 -12.97 -10.77 10.25
CA PRO A 240 -13.23 -9.53 10.96
C PRO A 240 -14.09 -8.59 10.13
N GLU A 241 -15.01 -7.89 10.77
CA GLU A 241 -15.93 -6.96 10.12
C GLU A 241 -15.23 -5.89 9.24
N PRO A 242 -14.09 -5.31 9.65
CA PRO A 242 -13.34 -4.39 8.79
C PRO A 242 -12.89 -5.02 7.45
N VAL A 243 -12.48 -6.28 7.46
CA VAL A 243 -12.09 -7.00 6.24
C VAL A 243 -13.30 -7.26 5.35
N LEU A 244 -14.42 -7.69 5.93
CA LEU A 244 -15.68 -7.91 5.19
C LEU A 244 -16.21 -6.62 4.55
N ARG A 245 -15.97 -5.46 5.16
CA ARG A 245 -16.30 -4.17 4.55
C ARG A 245 -15.30 -3.80 3.45
N GLY A 246 -14.02 -3.67 3.82
CA GLY A 246 -13.01 -3.10 2.94
C GLY A 246 -12.66 -3.97 1.73
N PHE A 247 -12.70 -5.30 1.89
CA PHE A 247 -12.42 -6.26 0.82
C PHE A 247 -13.69 -6.75 0.10
N GLY A 248 -14.86 -6.63 0.73
CA GLY A 248 -16.12 -7.15 0.21
C GLY A 248 -17.15 -6.06 -0.09
N ARG A 249 -17.94 -5.65 0.92
CA ARG A 249 -19.13 -4.81 0.71
C ARG A 249 -18.87 -3.43 0.14
N HIS A 250 -17.72 -2.83 0.46
CA HIS A 250 -17.35 -1.48 0.02
C HIS A 250 -16.35 -1.50 -1.15
N LEU A 251 -15.99 -2.68 -1.64
CA LEU A 251 -15.13 -2.82 -2.82
C LEU A 251 -15.87 -2.30 -4.07
N ASN A 252 -15.29 -1.32 -4.74
CA ASN A 252 -15.83 -0.82 -6.00
C ASN A 252 -15.39 -1.71 -7.18
N LYS A 253 -16.28 -2.60 -7.60
CA LYS A 253 -16.03 -3.52 -8.73
C LYS A 253 -15.80 -2.79 -10.07
N ALA A 254 -16.31 -1.54 -10.24
CA ALA A 254 -16.06 -0.74 -11.43
C ALA A 254 -14.60 -0.22 -11.51
N VAL A 255 -13.86 -0.29 -10.41
CA VAL A 255 -12.41 -0.05 -10.35
C VAL A 255 -11.65 -1.38 -10.31
N TYR A 256 -12.05 -2.29 -9.43
CA TYR A 256 -11.35 -3.55 -9.18
C TYR A 256 -11.23 -4.41 -10.43
N VAL A 257 -12.37 -4.76 -11.05
CA VAL A 257 -12.40 -5.73 -12.17
C VAL A 257 -11.62 -5.23 -13.39
N PRO A 258 -11.77 -3.97 -13.86
CA PRO A 258 -10.96 -3.49 -14.99
C PRO A 258 -9.47 -3.40 -14.71
N MET A 259 -9.06 -3.12 -13.49
CA MET A 259 -7.64 -2.96 -13.14
C MET A 259 -6.98 -4.29 -12.76
N GLN A 260 -7.54 -5.01 -11.80
CA GLN A 260 -6.99 -6.26 -11.26
C GLN A 260 -7.48 -7.47 -12.05
N GLY A 261 -8.77 -7.59 -12.24
CA GLY A 261 -9.47 -8.79 -12.70
C GLY A 261 -10.53 -9.20 -11.69
N PRO A 262 -11.18 -10.38 -11.90
CA PRO A 262 -12.36 -10.75 -11.12
C PRO A 262 -12.05 -11.30 -9.72
N SER A 263 -10.80 -11.73 -9.45
CA SER A 263 -10.44 -12.43 -8.22
C SER A 263 -8.98 -12.24 -7.82
N GLU A 264 -8.58 -12.81 -6.66
CA GLU A 264 -7.19 -12.88 -6.18
C GLU A 264 -6.44 -14.12 -6.72
N MET A 265 -6.95 -14.78 -7.75
CA MET A 265 -6.30 -15.92 -8.39
C MET A 265 -5.35 -15.51 -9.54
N GLY A 266 -4.87 -14.30 -9.52
CA GLY A 266 -4.07 -13.68 -10.55
C GLY A 266 -4.68 -12.36 -11.01
N ALA A 267 -4.00 -11.66 -11.92
CA ALA A 267 -4.49 -10.40 -12.46
C ALA A 267 -4.64 -10.49 -13.98
N SER A 268 -5.80 -10.08 -14.50
CA SER A 268 -6.14 -10.09 -15.92
C SER A 268 -6.58 -8.73 -16.46
N GLY A 269 -6.64 -7.71 -15.60
CA GLY A 269 -7.00 -6.34 -15.96
C GLY A 269 -5.82 -5.53 -16.50
N ILE A 270 -5.93 -4.22 -16.43
CA ILE A 270 -4.92 -3.25 -16.92
C ILE A 270 -3.52 -3.52 -16.33
N LEU A 271 -3.45 -4.08 -15.12
CA LEU A 271 -2.20 -4.33 -14.41
C LEU A 271 -1.43 -5.54 -14.94
N VAL A 272 -1.99 -6.33 -15.85
CA VAL A 272 -1.47 -7.66 -16.27
C VAL A 272 0.01 -7.67 -16.68
N ASP A 273 0.49 -6.61 -17.31
CA ASP A 273 1.88 -6.48 -17.80
C ASP A 273 2.78 -5.64 -16.89
N TRP A 274 2.28 -5.19 -15.73
CA TRP A 274 3.08 -4.35 -14.83
C TRP A 274 4.25 -5.13 -14.21
N ASP A 275 5.47 -4.65 -14.42
CA ASP A 275 6.72 -5.22 -13.87
C ASP A 275 7.74 -4.12 -13.59
N ARG A 276 8.15 -3.97 -12.31
CA ARG A 276 9.19 -3.06 -11.84
C ARG A 276 10.39 -3.79 -11.22
N THR A 277 10.52 -5.07 -11.48
CA THR A 277 11.61 -5.88 -10.89
C THR A 277 12.99 -5.37 -11.26
N ALA A 278 13.18 -4.88 -12.48
CA ALA A 278 14.44 -4.28 -12.93
C ALA A 278 14.69 -2.89 -12.32
N ASP A 279 13.63 -2.20 -11.88
CA ASP A 279 13.71 -0.84 -11.34
C ASP A 279 13.93 -0.80 -9.82
N LEU A 280 13.82 -1.92 -9.11
CA LEU A 280 13.98 -1.98 -7.64
C LEU A 280 15.30 -1.35 -7.17
N ALA A 281 16.38 -1.51 -7.91
CA ALA A 281 17.69 -0.93 -7.58
C ALA A 281 17.71 0.62 -7.64
N LYS A 282 16.70 1.25 -8.24
CA LYS A 282 16.54 2.71 -8.30
C LYS A 282 15.84 3.30 -7.06
N ILE A 283 15.16 2.47 -6.27
CA ILE A 283 14.48 2.88 -5.04
C ILE A 283 15.52 2.97 -3.93
N THR A 284 16.01 4.19 -3.66
CA THR A 284 17.11 4.44 -2.71
C THR A 284 16.64 4.74 -1.28
N VAL A 285 15.35 4.94 -1.07
CA VAL A 285 14.76 5.15 0.26
C VAL A 285 14.81 3.85 1.08
N PRO A 286 14.92 3.92 2.43
CA PRO A 286 14.74 2.74 3.27
C PRO A 286 13.43 2.04 2.94
N THR A 287 13.47 0.75 2.67
CA THR A 287 12.28 0.01 2.25
C THR A 287 12.13 -1.29 3.03
N LEU A 288 10.97 -1.51 3.64
CA LEU A 288 10.57 -2.78 4.23
C LEU A 288 9.66 -3.53 3.26
N VAL A 289 10.02 -4.75 2.92
CA VAL A 289 9.13 -5.68 2.22
C VAL A 289 8.57 -6.66 3.24
N ILE A 290 7.25 -6.78 3.33
CA ILE A 290 6.56 -7.73 4.21
C ILE A 290 5.96 -8.82 3.33
N GLY A 291 6.30 -10.09 3.62
CA GLY A 291 5.80 -11.25 2.90
C GLY A 291 5.38 -12.37 3.83
N ALA A 292 4.36 -13.11 3.44
CA ALA A 292 3.76 -14.15 4.24
C ALA A 292 3.78 -15.52 3.54
N GLU A 293 3.87 -16.61 4.30
CA GLU A 293 4.06 -17.97 3.75
C GLU A 293 2.89 -18.46 2.92
N HIS A 294 1.66 -18.09 3.32
CA HIS A 294 0.44 -18.61 2.69
C HIS A 294 -0.24 -17.59 1.77
N ASP A 295 0.45 -16.49 1.47
CA ASP A 295 -0.05 -15.39 0.66
C ASP A 295 -0.37 -15.83 -0.80
N THR A 296 -1.22 -15.08 -1.46
CA THR A 296 -1.38 -15.12 -2.92
C THR A 296 -0.13 -14.63 -3.64
N MET A 297 0.75 -13.89 -2.95
CA MET A 297 2.03 -13.39 -3.42
C MET A 297 3.18 -14.34 -3.01
N ASP A 298 4.09 -14.68 -3.93
CA ASP A 298 5.22 -15.58 -3.63
C ASP A 298 6.18 -14.96 -2.60
N PRO A 299 6.30 -15.55 -1.38
CA PRO A 299 7.19 -15.03 -0.34
C PRO A 299 8.67 -15.07 -0.75
N LYS A 300 9.05 -16.00 -1.65
CA LYS A 300 10.41 -16.06 -2.19
C LYS A 300 10.70 -14.89 -3.10
N TRP A 301 9.70 -14.49 -3.89
CA TRP A 301 9.81 -13.30 -4.74
C TRP A 301 9.92 -12.02 -3.90
N MET A 302 9.10 -11.89 -2.87
CA MET A 302 9.16 -10.74 -1.96
C MET A 302 10.49 -10.65 -1.21
N ARG A 303 11.07 -11.78 -0.79
CA ARG A 303 12.43 -11.83 -0.24
C ARG A 303 13.49 -11.38 -1.26
N MET A 304 13.36 -11.81 -2.51
CA MET A 304 14.23 -11.38 -3.61
C MET A 304 14.11 -9.87 -3.85
N MET A 305 12.90 -9.29 -3.81
CA MET A 305 12.69 -7.84 -3.91
C MET A 305 13.51 -7.10 -2.85
N ALA A 306 13.39 -7.49 -1.58
CA ALA A 306 14.16 -6.86 -0.50
C ALA A 306 15.67 -6.91 -0.75
N SER A 307 16.18 -8.02 -1.31
CA SER A 307 17.61 -8.16 -1.63
C SER A 307 18.09 -7.29 -2.80
N ARG A 308 17.19 -6.86 -3.68
CA ARG A 308 17.48 -5.98 -4.82
C ARG A 308 17.37 -4.49 -4.52
N LEU A 309 16.66 -4.15 -3.46
CA LEU A 309 16.53 -2.79 -2.96
C LEU A 309 17.83 -2.36 -2.27
N PRO A 310 18.44 -1.21 -2.57
CA PRO A 310 19.72 -0.75 -1.98
C PRO A 310 19.67 -0.63 -0.44
N ARG A 311 18.50 -0.36 0.11
CA ARG A 311 18.24 -0.26 1.56
C ARG A 311 17.02 -1.08 1.95
N GLY A 312 16.95 -2.32 1.43
CA GLY A 312 15.84 -3.24 1.62
C GLY A 312 15.98 -4.07 2.91
N ASP A 313 14.92 -4.12 3.70
CA ASP A 313 14.73 -5.07 4.81
C ASP A 313 13.58 -6.02 4.45
N PHE A 314 13.56 -7.23 5.00
CA PHE A 314 12.50 -8.22 4.78
C PHE A 314 11.91 -8.70 6.09
N LEU A 315 10.60 -8.58 6.23
CA LEU A 315 9.81 -9.17 7.32
C LEU A 315 9.04 -10.38 6.79
N TYR A 316 9.38 -11.56 7.30
CA TYR A 316 8.72 -12.81 6.94
C TYR A 316 7.71 -13.23 8.00
N LEU A 317 6.50 -13.60 7.57
CA LEU A 317 5.38 -13.97 8.42
C LEU A 317 4.95 -15.41 8.13
N PRO A 318 5.39 -16.39 8.94
CA PRO A 318 5.20 -17.81 8.65
C PRO A 318 3.75 -18.28 8.78
N ASN A 319 2.91 -17.52 9.49
CA ASN A 319 1.51 -17.90 9.73
C ASN A 319 0.52 -17.07 8.91
N GLY A 320 1.00 -16.06 8.15
CA GLY A 320 0.15 -15.11 7.43
C GLY A 320 -0.25 -15.56 6.04
N GLY A 321 -1.43 -15.12 5.61
CA GLY A 321 -1.89 -15.04 4.23
C GLY A 321 -1.72 -13.63 3.67
N HIS A 322 -2.54 -13.27 2.68
CA HIS A 322 -2.51 -11.93 2.09
C HIS A 322 -2.84 -10.83 3.12
N MET A 323 -3.78 -11.09 4.01
CA MET A 323 -4.14 -10.20 5.12
C MET A 323 -3.32 -10.50 6.39
N ALA A 324 -1.99 -10.58 6.25
CA ALA A 324 -1.07 -10.98 7.31
C ALA A 324 -1.15 -10.10 8.57
N MET A 325 -1.59 -8.84 8.44
CA MET A 325 -1.86 -7.94 9.57
C MET A 325 -3.00 -8.44 10.48
N TYR A 326 -3.78 -9.43 10.04
CA TYR A 326 -4.79 -10.12 10.83
C TYR A 326 -4.35 -11.53 11.22
N ASP A 327 -3.73 -12.29 10.32
CA ASP A 327 -3.35 -13.68 10.54
C ASP A 327 -2.16 -13.84 11.47
N ASP A 328 -1.10 -13.08 11.26
CA ASP A 328 0.15 -13.10 12.05
C ASP A 328 0.38 -11.73 12.70
N GLN A 329 -0.67 -11.22 13.34
CA GLN A 329 -0.82 -9.85 13.79
C GLN A 329 0.33 -9.36 14.69
N GLN A 330 0.72 -10.18 15.69
CA GLN A 330 1.78 -9.80 16.63
C GLN A 330 3.14 -9.67 15.93
N ALA A 331 3.49 -10.61 15.06
CA ALA A 331 4.74 -10.56 14.31
C ALA A 331 4.76 -9.42 13.30
N TYR A 332 3.61 -9.19 12.61
CA TYR A 332 3.46 -8.10 11.66
C TYR A 332 3.73 -6.74 12.31
N PHE A 333 3.01 -6.42 13.38
CA PHE A 333 3.14 -5.11 14.02
C PHE A 333 4.44 -4.95 14.79
N ALA A 334 4.94 -5.98 15.47
CA ALA A 334 6.25 -5.91 16.12
C ALA A 334 7.37 -5.62 15.12
N GLY A 335 7.37 -6.28 13.96
CA GLY A 335 8.35 -6.04 12.90
C GLY A 335 8.21 -4.66 12.24
N LEU A 336 6.99 -4.26 11.92
CA LEU A 336 6.70 -2.94 11.34
C LEU A 336 7.14 -1.79 12.26
N LEU A 337 6.73 -1.81 13.53
CA LEU A 337 7.04 -0.77 14.50
C LEU A 337 8.55 -0.69 14.77
N ALA A 338 9.21 -1.82 14.96
CA ALA A 338 10.67 -1.85 15.12
C ALA A 338 11.39 -1.24 13.91
N TRP A 339 10.92 -1.52 12.69
CA TRP A 339 11.49 -0.96 11.49
C TRP A 339 11.25 0.55 11.35
N LEU A 340 10.05 1.05 11.62
CA LEU A 340 9.74 2.49 11.61
C LEU A 340 10.67 3.26 12.55
N HIS A 341 10.85 2.78 13.78
CA HIS A 341 11.76 3.39 14.76
C HIS A 341 13.23 3.30 14.34
N LYS A 342 13.67 2.16 13.75
CA LYS A 342 15.03 2.01 13.21
C LYS A 342 15.33 3.07 12.15
N VAL A 343 14.41 3.30 11.22
CA VAL A 343 14.59 4.30 10.16
C VAL A 343 14.58 5.71 10.72
N ASP A 344 13.65 6.02 11.66
CA ASP A 344 13.61 7.34 12.32
C ASP A 344 14.88 7.63 13.10
N ALA A 345 15.41 6.67 13.82
CA ALA A 345 16.67 6.84 14.58
C ALA A 345 17.88 7.06 13.66
N ALA A 346 17.93 6.41 12.51
CA ALA A 346 19.03 6.57 11.54
C ALA A 346 19.01 7.91 10.78
N ALA A 347 17.89 8.64 10.81
CA ALA A 347 17.72 9.96 10.20
C ALA A 347 18.02 11.12 11.17
N ARG A 348 18.47 10.82 12.40
CA ARG A 348 18.94 11.81 13.41
C ARG A 348 20.43 12.06 13.24
#